data_27627715950672512af73558ba8eaf11
#
_entry.id   27627715950672512af73558ba8eaf11
#
_cell.length_a   1.000
_cell.length_b   1.000
_cell.length_c   1.000
_cell.angle_alpha   90.00
_cell.angle_beta   90.00
_cell.angle_gamma   90.00
#
_symmetry.space_group_name_H-M   'P 1'
#
loop_
_entity.id
_entity.type
_entity.pdbx_description
1 polymer ?
#
loop_
_entity_poly.entity_id
_entity_poly.type
_entity_poly.pdbx_seq_one_letter_code
_entity_poly.pdbx_strand_id
1 'polypeptide(L)'
;PPSWGIRIRSVLFFVIYNAVGIVHGLNCLLIGWFLPRDQRYRFVNIWTRFAMWLLGRLNGVRIRVEGREHLQDGPMVIIANHQSSWETFYLQLLISPQATVLKRELLWLPFFGWGLALLNPIRIDRGKGRAALKAVLEQGAERLKDGIPVVIYPEGSRQKPGTLGHFNHGGSLLACRNKVPVV
;
A
#
# COMPACT_ATOMS: atom_id res chain seq x y z
N PRO A 1 -16.71 -11.17 -23.63
CA PRO A 1 -15.38 -11.69 -23.28
C PRO A 1 -14.28 -10.76 -23.84
N PRO A 2 -13.19 -10.55 -23.10
CA PRO A 2 -12.10 -9.68 -23.58
C PRO A 2 -11.48 -10.25 -24.87
N SER A 3 -11.09 -9.34 -25.78
CA SER A 3 -10.44 -9.71 -27.03
C SER A 3 -9.11 -10.44 -26.78
N TRP A 4 -8.65 -11.23 -27.75
CA TRP A 4 -7.36 -11.93 -27.66
C TRP A 4 -6.19 -10.96 -27.41
N GLY A 5 -6.22 -9.77 -28.02
CA GLY A 5 -5.21 -8.73 -27.76
C GLY A 5 -5.15 -8.26 -26.32
N ILE A 6 -6.30 -8.11 -25.64
CA ILE A 6 -6.35 -7.78 -24.21
C ILE A 6 -5.78 -8.92 -23.37
N ARG A 7 -6.11 -10.16 -23.69
CA ARG A 7 -5.58 -11.33 -22.97
C ARG A 7 -4.06 -11.42 -23.08
N ILE A 8 -3.50 -11.29 -24.27
CA ILE A 8 -2.06 -11.32 -24.50
C ILE A 8 -1.35 -10.21 -23.71
N ARG A 9 -1.85 -8.96 -23.78
CA ARG A 9 -1.29 -7.84 -23.03
C ARG A 9 -1.34 -8.07 -21.53
N SER A 10 -2.44 -8.63 -21.00
CA SER A 10 -2.58 -8.95 -19.57
C SER A 10 -1.61 -10.04 -19.13
N VAL A 11 -1.40 -11.06 -19.95
CA VAL A 11 -0.39 -12.12 -19.68
C VAL A 11 1.02 -11.54 -19.71
N LEU A 12 1.35 -10.74 -20.72
CA LEU A 12 2.65 -10.07 -20.80
C LEU A 12 2.89 -9.16 -19.59
N PHE A 13 1.89 -8.36 -19.22
CA PHE A 13 1.95 -7.55 -18.01
C PHE A 13 2.25 -8.41 -16.78
N PHE A 14 1.50 -9.48 -16.58
CA PHE A 14 1.65 -10.37 -15.44
C PHE A 14 3.04 -10.99 -15.36
N VAL A 15 3.57 -11.49 -16.48
CA VAL A 15 4.89 -12.12 -16.54
C VAL A 15 5.99 -11.10 -16.23
N ILE A 16 5.98 -9.95 -16.91
CA ILE A 16 7.01 -8.91 -16.73
C ILE A 16 6.95 -8.33 -15.32
N TYR A 17 5.75 -8.03 -14.84
CA TYR A 17 5.50 -7.50 -13.49
C TYR A 17 6.09 -8.42 -12.41
N ASN A 18 5.84 -9.74 -12.51
CA ASN A 18 6.35 -10.70 -11.53
C ASN A 18 7.87 -10.92 -11.68
N ALA A 19 8.40 -11.04 -12.90
CA ALA A 19 9.83 -11.23 -13.13
C ALA A 19 10.65 -10.06 -12.56
N VAL A 20 10.26 -8.83 -12.87
CA VAL A 20 10.91 -7.63 -12.32
C VAL A 20 10.70 -7.54 -10.80
N GLY A 21 9.52 -7.92 -10.29
CA GLY A 21 9.23 -7.97 -8.86
C GLY A 21 10.13 -8.94 -8.09
N ILE A 22 10.41 -10.12 -8.65
CA ILE A 22 11.32 -11.10 -8.06
C ILE A 22 12.75 -10.53 -7.98
N VAL A 23 13.26 -10.01 -9.09
CA VAL A 23 14.61 -9.41 -9.14
C VAL A 23 14.72 -8.24 -8.17
N HIS A 24 13.72 -7.36 -8.17
CA HIS A 24 13.73 -6.21 -7.26
C HIS A 24 13.57 -6.63 -5.79
N GLY A 25 12.77 -7.65 -5.50
CA GLY A 25 12.62 -8.21 -4.16
C GLY A 25 13.94 -8.80 -3.62
N LEU A 26 14.72 -9.46 -4.46
CA LEU A 26 16.09 -9.89 -4.11
C LEU A 26 16.99 -8.69 -3.79
N ASN A 27 16.95 -7.64 -4.61
CA ASN A 27 17.69 -6.40 -4.33
C ASN A 27 17.23 -5.74 -3.03
N CYS A 28 15.94 -5.77 -2.72
CA CYS A 28 15.42 -5.30 -1.44
C CYS A 28 16.01 -6.08 -0.26
N LEU A 29 16.13 -7.40 -0.38
CA LEU A 29 16.73 -8.25 0.63
C LEU A 29 18.23 -7.95 0.82
N LEU A 30 18.99 -7.82 -0.28
CA LEU A 30 20.45 -7.72 -0.26
C LEU A 30 20.94 -6.30 0.08
N ILE A 31 20.26 -5.27 -0.39
CA ILE A 31 20.71 -3.87 -0.35
C ILE A 31 19.79 -3.02 0.55
N GLY A 32 18.48 -3.25 0.48
CA GLY A 32 17.49 -2.36 1.06
C GLY A 32 17.65 -2.12 2.56
N TRP A 33 18.11 -3.10 3.31
CA TRP A 33 18.32 -2.99 4.76
C TRP A 33 19.47 -2.06 5.14
N PHE A 34 20.44 -1.87 4.27
CA PHE A 34 21.59 -0.97 4.50
C PHE A 34 21.29 0.48 4.16
N LEU A 35 20.16 0.75 3.48
CA LEU A 35 19.78 2.11 3.10
C LEU A 35 19.17 2.88 4.28
N PRO A 36 19.40 4.19 4.38
CA PRO A 36 18.66 5.07 5.28
C PRO A 36 17.15 5.01 5.00
N ARG A 37 16.32 5.31 6.01
CA ARG A 37 14.86 5.15 5.97
C ARG A 37 14.22 5.80 4.73
N ASP A 38 14.54 7.07 4.44
CA ASP A 38 13.95 7.79 3.30
C ASP A 38 14.35 7.18 1.96
N GLN A 39 15.59 6.67 1.87
CA GLN A 39 16.07 5.99 0.67
C GLN A 39 15.39 4.63 0.48
N ARG A 40 15.04 3.92 1.56
CA ARG A 40 14.28 2.64 1.48
C ARG A 40 12.94 2.84 0.77
N TYR A 41 12.18 3.89 1.12
CA TYR A 41 10.92 4.20 0.45
C TYR A 41 11.10 4.41 -1.05
N ARG A 42 12.08 5.23 -1.42
CA ARG A 42 12.40 5.50 -2.84
C ARG A 42 12.82 4.22 -3.56
N PHE A 43 13.65 3.41 -2.92
CA PHE A 43 14.19 2.18 -3.46
C PHE A 43 13.07 1.13 -3.69
N VAL A 44 12.27 0.82 -2.69
CA VAL A 44 11.16 -0.13 -2.81
C VAL A 44 10.16 0.33 -3.89
N ASN A 45 9.87 1.62 -3.95
CA ASN A 45 8.94 2.18 -4.91
C ASN A 45 9.46 2.27 -6.36
N ILE A 46 10.71 1.88 -6.64
CA ILE A 46 11.20 1.72 -8.02
C ILE A 46 10.33 0.70 -8.76
N TRP A 47 10.11 -0.47 -8.17
CA TRP A 47 9.25 -1.48 -8.76
C TRP A 47 7.79 -1.02 -8.87
N THR A 48 7.27 -0.34 -7.87
CA THR A 48 5.90 0.19 -7.89
C THR A 48 5.71 1.19 -9.05
N ARG A 49 6.66 2.12 -9.24
CA ARG A 49 6.66 3.04 -10.40
C ARG A 49 6.71 2.31 -11.72
N PHE A 50 7.60 1.34 -11.84
CA PHE A 50 7.70 0.49 -13.03
C PHE A 50 6.38 -0.24 -13.30
N ALA A 51 5.77 -0.85 -12.29
CA ALA A 51 4.51 -1.58 -12.40
C ALA A 51 3.37 -0.67 -12.90
N MET A 52 3.25 0.55 -12.36
CA MET A 52 2.24 1.52 -12.79
C MET A 52 2.49 2.01 -14.23
N TRP A 53 3.74 2.27 -14.59
CA TRP A 53 4.12 2.63 -15.96
C TRP A 53 3.79 1.49 -16.95
N LEU A 54 4.15 0.25 -16.61
CA LEU A 54 3.88 -0.92 -17.43
C LEU A 54 2.37 -1.15 -17.63
N LEU A 55 1.59 -0.99 -16.56
CA LEU A 55 0.13 -1.07 -16.59
C LEU A 55 -0.47 -0.06 -17.57
N GLY A 56 0.00 1.17 -17.52
CA GLY A 56 -0.42 2.21 -18.46
C GLY A 56 -0.04 1.90 -19.91
N ARG A 57 1.18 1.39 -20.13
CA ARG A 57 1.70 1.12 -21.49
C ARG A 57 1.08 -0.12 -22.15
N LEU A 58 0.97 -1.23 -21.42
CA LEU A 58 0.46 -2.47 -21.97
C LEU A 58 -1.07 -2.55 -21.94
N ASN A 59 -1.68 -2.13 -20.85
CA ASN A 59 -3.12 -2.33 -20.63
C ASN A 59 -3.94 -1.06 -20.88
N GLY A 60 -3.28 0.07 -21.15
CA GLY A 60 -3.96 1.33 -21.47
C GLY A 60 -4.68 1.97 -20.27
N VAL A 61 -4.34 1.57 -19.04
CA VAL A 61 -4.95 2.12 -17.83
C VAL A 61 -4.48 3.56 -17.64
N ARG A 62 -5.42 4.47 -17.57
CA ARG A 62 -5.17 5.89 -17.28
C ARG A 62 -5.60 6.21 -15.87
N ILE A 63 -4.76 6.92 -15.14
CA ILE A 63 -5.00 7.33 -13.77
C ILE A 63 -5.34 8.81 -13.77
N ARG A 64 -6.46 9.16 -13.12
CA ARG A 64 -6.85 10.54 -12.86
C ARG A 64 -6.88 10.73 -11.35
N VAL A 65 -6.19 11.75 -10.87
CA VAL A 65 -6.18 12.13 -9.45
C VAL A 65 -6.94 13.43 -9.32
N GLU A 66 -7.94 13.45 -8.48
CA GLU A 66 -8.72 14.63 -8.11
C GLU A 66 -8.59 14.85 -6.61
N GLY A 67 -8.64 16.09 -6.15
CA GLY A 67 -8.57 16.42 -4.73
C GLY A 67 -7.17 16.29 -4.12
N ARG A 68 -6.10 16.29 -4.93
CA ARG A 68 -4.72 16.20 -4.42
C ARG A 68 -4.37 17.35 -3.48
N GLU A 69 -5.01 18.48 -3.64
CA GLU A 69 -4.90 19.67 -2.80
C GLU A 69 -5.38 19.46 -1.36
N HIS A 70 -6.16 18.39 -1.11
CA HIS A 70 -6.59 18.02 0.25
C HIS A 70 -5.55 17.18 1.01
N LEU A 71 -4.53 16.67 0.31
CA LEU A 71 -3.41 15.99 0.96
C LEU A 71 -2.48 17.04 1.58
N GLN A 72 -2.36 17.00 2.88
CA GLN A 72 -1.49 17.89 3.64
C GLN A 72 -0.12 17.25 3.85
N ASP A 73 0.90 18.08 4.05
CA ASP A 73 2.20 17.58 4.51
C ASP A 73 2.11 17.22 6.00
N GLY A 74 2.72 16.10 6.37
CA GLY A 74 2.81 15.66 7.76
C GLY A 74 1.90 14.49 8.14
N PRO A 75 1.73 14.24 9.45
CA PRO A 75 1.00 13.07 9.94
C PRO A 75 -0.51 13.21 9.71
N MET A 76 -1.10 12.23 9.06
CA MET A 76 -2.54 12.12 8.81
C MET A 76 -2.95 10.66 8.75
N VAL A 77 -4.24 10.39 8.89
CA VAL A 77 -4.83 9.07 8.62
C VAL A 77 -5.61 9.13 7.32
N ILE A 78 -5.24 8.28 6.38
CA ILE A 78 -5.89 8.15 5.09
C ILE A 78 -6.77 6.91 5.12
N ILE A 79 -8.07 7.10 4.87
CA ILE A 79 -9.07 6.05 4.85
C ILE A 79 -9.49 5.82 3.40
N ALA A 80 -9.08 4.70 2.83
CA ALA A 80 -9.30 4.39 1.42
C ALA A 80 -10.17 3.15 1.24
N ASN A 81 -11.05 3.14 0.23
CA ASN A 81 -11.77 1.96 -0.21
C ASN A 81 -10.80 0.92 -0.76
N HIS A 82 -11.11 -0.37 -0.56
CA HIS A 82 -10.28 -1.47 -1.02
C HIS A 82 -11.01 -2.30 -2.08
N GLN A 83 -10.67 -2.15 -3.35
CA GLN A 83 -11.31 -2.87 -4.46
C GLN A 83 -10.33 -3.72 -5.27
N SER A 84 -9.03 -3.43 -5.25
CA SER A 84 -8.02 -4.18 -5.98
C SER A 84 -6.65 -4.16 -5.28
N SER A 85 -5.59 -4.60 -5.93
CA SER A 85 -4.21 -4.37 -5.45
C SER A 85 -3.65 -3.05 -5.97
N TRP A 86 -4.28 -2.48 -6.98
CA TRP A 86 -3.82 -1.34 -7.73
C TRP A 86 -3.71 -0.07 -6.86
N GLU A 87 -4.78 0.25 -6.11
CA GLU A 87 -4.81 1.42 -5.26
C GLU A 87 -3.76 1.35 -4.15
N THR A 88 -3.43 0.14 -3.67
CA THR A 88 -2.40 -0.01 -2.63
C THR A 88 -1.02 0.39 -3.14
N PHE A 89 -0.72 0.11 -4.40
CA PHE A 89 0.53 0.51 -5.04
C PHE A 89 0.51 1.98 -5.42
N TYR A 90 -0.60 2.46 -5.95
CA TYR A 90 -0.70 3.85 -6.37
C TYR A 90 -0.61 4.83 -5.20
N LEU A 91 -1.29 4.53 -4.08
CA LEU A 91 -1.20 5.35 -2.87
C LEU A 91 0.22 5.45 -2.32
N GLN A 92 1.05 4.41 -2.47
CA GLN A 92 2.47 4.48 -2.10
C GLN A 92 3.28 5.46 -2.94
N LEU A 93 2.84 5.74 -4.17
CA LEU A 93 3.47 6.75 -5.04
C LEU A 93 2.92 8.14 -4.80
N LEU A 94 1.64 8.23 -4.49
CA LEU A 94 0.95 9.49 -4.26
C LEU A 94 1.36 10.11 -2.93
N ILE A 95 1.53 9.27 -1.91
CA ILE A 95 1.84 9.66 -0.53
C ILE A 95 3.08 8.88 -0.09
N SER A 96 4.22 9.56 -0.04
CA SER A 96 5.50 8.92 0.28
C SER A 96 6.36 9.86 1.14
N PRO A 97 6.80 9.40 2.33
CA PRO A 97 6.57 8.09 2.95
C PRO A 97 5.17 7.89 3.49
N GLN A 98 4.77 6.62 3.66
CA GLN A 98 3.52 6.24 4.34
C GLN A 98 3.66 4.89 5.04
N ALA A 99 2.83 4.61 6.04
CA ALA A 99 2.70 3.30 6.66
C ALA A 99 1.32 2.72 6.38
N THR A 100 1.26 1.62 5.61
CA THR A 100 0.00 0.95 5.30
C THR A 100 -0.32 -0.13 6.32
N VAL A 101 -1.58 -0.21 6.75
CA VAL A 101 -2.06 -1.33 7.57
C VAL A 101 -2.26 -2.55 6.67
N LEU A 102 -1.53 -3.61 6.97
CA LEU A 102 -1.58 -4.84 6.18
C LEU A 102 -1.58 -6.11 7.04
N LYS A 103 -1.99 -7.20 6.42
CA LYS A 103 -1.98 -8.53 7.02
C LYS A 103 -0.53 -9.00 7.20
N ARG A 104 -0.13 -9.39 8.43
CA ARG A 104 1.25 -9.76 8.75
C ARG A 104 1.81 -10.88 7.87
N GLU A 105 0.95 -11.80 7.41
CA GLU A 105 1.34 -12.93 6.57
C GLU A 105 1.84 -12.50 5.17
N LEU A 106 1.49 -11.29 4.73
CA LEU A 106 2.01 -10.75 3.47
C LEU A 106 3.53 -10.53 3.51
N LEU A 107 4.10 -10.33 4.71
CA LEU A 107 5.53 -10.15 4.88
C LEU A 107 6.31 -11.47 4.72
N TRP A 108 5.62 -12.61 4.77
CA TRP A 108 6.24 -13.93 4.57
C TRP A 108 6.31 -14.34 3.09
N LEU A 109 5.62 -13.61 2.21
CA LEU A 109 5.69 -13.87 0.78
C LEU A 109 7.10 -13.58 0.27
N PRO A 110 7.80 -14.58 -0.31
CA PRO A 110 9.13 -14.37 -0.86
C PRO A 110 9.16 -13.19 -1.83
N PHE A 111 10.27 -12.49 -1.88
CA PHE A 111 10.52 -11.32 -2.72
C PHE A 111 9.62 -10.12 -2.40
N PHE A 112 8.31 -10.27 -2.55
CA PHE A 112 7.33 -9.20 -2.31
C PHE A 112 7.28 -8.76 -0.85
N GLY A 113 7.21 -9.71 0.08
CA GLY A 113 7.18 -9.45 1.53
C GLY A 113 8.46 -8.78 2.03
N TRP A 114 9.60 -9.08 1.42
CA TRP A 114 10.89 -8.47 1.78
C TRP A 114 10.92 -6.96 1.45
N GLY A 115 10.39 -6.57 0.29
CA GLY A 115 10.20 -5.17 -0.06
C GLY A 115 9.21 -4.46 0.87
N LEU A 116 8.06 -5.12 1.15
CA LEU A 116 7.05 -4.57 2.07
C LEU A 116 7.61 -4.35 3.48
N ALA A 117 8.45 -5.25 3.98
CA ALA A 117 9.05 -5.15 5.33
C ALA A 117 9.92 -3.89 5.47
N LEU A 118 10.61 -3.48 4.40
CA LEU A 118 11.44 -2.27 4.37
C LEU A 118 10.61 -0.97 4.53
N LEU A 119 9.34 -1.00 4.15
CA LEU A 119 8.41 0.14 4.29
C LEU A 119 7.89 0.31 5.72
N ASN A 120 8.28 -0.60 6.63
CA ASN A 120 7.87 -0.59 8.04
C ASN A 120 6.34 -0.45 8.22
N PRO A 121 5.53 -1.32 7.61
CA PRO A 121 4.08 -1.25 7.63
C PRO A 121 3.51 -1.56 9.03
N ILE A 122 2.25 -1.21 9.24
CA ILE A 122 1.50 -1.60 10.43
C ILE A 122 0.95 -3.01 10.21
N ARG A 123 1.46 -3.95 11.00
CA ARG A 123 1.19 -5.38 10.86
C ARG A 123 0.05 -5.82 11.76
N ILE A 124 -0.98 -6.42 11.19
CA ILE A 124 -2.13 -6.92 11.96
C ILE A 124 -2.41 -8.39 11.68
N ASP A 125 -2.94 -9.08 12.69
CA ASP A 125 -3.60 -10.37 12.57
C ASP A 125 -5.11 -10.11 12.49
N ARG A 126 -5.67 -10.21 11.27
CA ARG A 126 -7.10 -9.90 11.04
C ARG A 126 -8.04 -10.86 11.76
N GLY A 127 -7.59 -12.08 12.07
CA GLY A 127 -8.38 -13.06 12.80
C GLY A 127 -8.59 -12.72 14.29
N LYS A 128 -7.81 -11.78 14.83
CA LYS A 128 -7.84 -11.39 16.23
C LYS A 128 -8.33 -9.96 16.42
N GLY A 129 -9.61 -9.70 16.21
CA GLY A 129 -10.21 -8.37 16.13
C GLY A 129 -9.71 -7.35 17.17
N ARG A 130 -9.75 -7.65 18.48
CA ARG A 130 -9.24 -6.75 19.53
C ARG A 130 -7.73 -6.53 19.44
N ALA A 131 -6.95 -7.58 19.19
CA ALA A 131 -5.50 -7.49 19.05
C ALA A 131 -5.12 -6.74 17.77
N ALA A 132 -5.86 -6.92 16.67
CA ALA A 132 -5.67 -6.15 15.45
C ALA A 132 -5.91 -4.66 15.67
N LEU A 133 -7.00 -4.29 16.35
CA LEU A 133 -7.28 -2.89 16.70
C LEU A 133 -6.18 -2.31 17.58
N LYS A 134 -5.75 -3.04 18.61
CA LYS A 134 -4.64 -2.62 19.48
C LYS A 134 -3.37 -2.36 18.66
N ALA A 135 -3.00 -3.29 17.76
CA ALA A 135 -1.83 -3.13 16.90
C ALA A 135 -1.93 -1.91 15.97
N VAL A 136 -3.12 -1.63 15.40
CA VAL A 136 -3.34 -0.41 14.60
C VAL A 136 -3.12 0.84 15.43
N LEU A 137 -3.66 0.88 16.66
CA LEU A 137 -3.56 2.06 17.51
C LEU A 137 -2.12 2.30 18.01
N GLU A 138 -1.42 1.25 18.43
CA GLU A 138 -0.05 1.36 18.96
C GLU A 138 0.96 1.66 17.85
N GLN A 139 1.05 0.79 16.83
CA GLN A 139 1.99 0.99 15.73
C GLN A 139 1.64 2.24 14.90
N GLY A 140 0.34 2.53 14.72
CA GLY A 140 -0.12 3.73 14.02
C GLY A 140 0.27 5.02 14.73
N ALA A 141 0.11 5.07 16.05
CA ALA A 141 0.55 6.22 16.84
C ALA A 141 2.05 6.48 16.74
N GLU A 142 2.88 5.42 16.75
CA GLU A 142 4.32 5.55 16.53
C GLU A 142 4.63 6.16 15.15
N ARG A 143 3.95 5.71 14.08
CA ARG A 143 4.15 6.25 12.72
C ARG A 143 3.74 7.71 12.61
N LEU A 144 2.58 8.06 13.18
CA LEU A 144 2.10 9.44 13.20
C LEU A 144 3.02 10.37 13.99
N LYS A 145 3.56 9.90 15.13
CA LYS A 145 4.57 10.63 15.91
C LYS A 145 5.85 10.87 15.12
N ASP A 146 6.24 9.92 14.27
CA ASP A 146 7.38 10.05 13.36
C ASP A 146 7.07 10.94 12.12
N GLY A 147 5.90 11.57 12.05
CA GLY A 147 5.46 12.39 10.92
C GLY A 147 5.03 11.60 9.69
N ILE A 148 4.77 10.27 9.82
CA ILE A 148 4.44 9.40 8.70
C ILE A 148 2.93 9.20 8.63
N PRO A 149 2.29 9.53 7.49
CA PRO A 149 0.88 9.22 7.24
C PRO A 149 0.58 7.73 7.34
N VAL A 150 -0.59 7.40 7.87
CA VAL A 150 -1.07 6.02 8.01
C VAL A 150 -2.20 5.77 7.04
N VAL A 151 -2.06 4.77 6.16
CA VAL A 151 -3.10 4.36 5.21
C VAL A 151 -3.83 3.13 5.74
N ILE A 152 -5.16 3.23 5.81
CA ILE A 152 -6.04 2.17 6.32
C ILE A 152 -7.13 1.89 5.29
N TYR A 153 -7.38 0.61 5.07
CA TYR A 153 -8.53 0.12 4.32
C TYR A 153 -9.58 -0.38 5.32
N PRO A 154 -10.60 0.42 5.65
CA PRO A 154 -11.51 0.13 6.78
C PRO A 154 -12.38 -1.10 6.55
N GLU A 155 -12.59 -1.49 5.30
CA GLU A 155 -13.32 -2.70 4.93
C GLU A 155 -12.60 -3.99 5.31
N GLY A 156 -11.27 -3.92 5.54
CA GLY A 156 -10.44 -5.06 5.93
C GLY A 156 -10.22 -6.13 4.84
N SER A 157 -10.99 -6.08 3.76
CA SER A 157 -10.88 -6.98 2.60
C SER A 157 -11.31 -6.25 1.34
N ARG A 158 -10.90 -6.77 0.17
CA ARG A 158 -11.30 -6.19 -1.12
C ARG A 158 -12.79 -6.39 -1.36
N GLN A 159 -13.46 -5.32 -1.74
CA GLN A 159 -14.87 -5.33 -2.12
C GLN A 159 -15.02 -5.37 -3.66
N LYS A 160 -16.18 -5.80 -4.12
CA LYS A 160 -16.49 -5.74 -5.55
C LYS A 160 -16.58 -4.27 -5.99
N PRO A 161 -16.15 -3.92 -7.21
CA PRO A 161 -16.32 -2.58 -7.74
C PRO A 161 -17.76 -2.10 -7.63
N GLY A 162 -17.96 -0.87 -7.15
CA GLY A 162 -19.27 -0.28 -6.95
C GLY A 162 -20.01 -0.71 -5.68
N THR A 163 -19.40 -1.53 -4.82
CA THR A 163 -19.96 -1.88 -3.51
C THR A 163 -19.12 -1.32 -2.37
N LEU A 164 -19.78 -0.97 -1.27
CA LEU A 164 -19.13 -0.57 -0.02
C LEU A 164 -19.26 -1.70 0.99
N GLY A 165 -18.15 -2.05 1.63
CA GLY A 165 -18.13 -2.97 2.75
C GLY A 165 -18.42 -2.29 4.09
N HIS A 166 -18.44 -3.08 5.16
CA HIS A 166 -18.54 -2.55 6.52
C HIS A 166 -17.23 -1.85 6.91
N PHE A 167 -17.32 -0.61 7.38
CA PHE A 167 -16.17 0.17 7.79
C PHE A 167 -15.84 -0.06 9.26
N ASN A 168 -14.64 -0.57 9.53
CA ASN A 168 -14.09 -0.69 10.86
C ASN A 168 -13.60 0.66 11.38
N HIS A 169 -13.87 0.94 12.64
CA HIS A 169 -13.56 2.24 13.28
C HIS A 169 -12.07 2.47 13.63
N GLY A 170 -11.18 1.53 13.30
CA GLY A 170 -9.76 1.63 13.69
C GLY A 170 -9.05 2.88 13.19
N GLY A 171 -9.36 3.33 11.97
CA GLY A 171 -8.76 4.52 11.36
C GLY A 171 -9.22 5.82 12.05
N SER A 172 -10.52 6.01 12.19
CA SER A 172 -11.07 7.19 12.86
C SER A 172 -10.64 7.27 14.32
N LEU A 173 -10.61 6.13 15.02
CA LEU A 173 -10.15 6.09 16.41
C LEU A 173 -8.66 6.43 16.53
N LEU A 174 -7.82 5.96 15.58
CA LEU A 174 -6.41 6.32 15.53
C LEU A 174 -6.22 7.83 15.34
N ALA A 175 -6.94 8.41 14.38
CA ALA A 175 -6.87 9.85 14.09
C ALA A 175 -7.31 10.70 15.29
N CYS A 176 -8.47 10.37 15.89
CA CYS A 176 -8.98 11.09 17.05
C CYS A 176 -8.01 11.06 18.25
N ARG A 177 -7.44 9.88 18.56
CA ARG A 177 -6.49 9.75 19.68
C ARG A 177 -5.20 10.53 19.47
N ASN A 178 -4.75 10.65 18.24
CA ASN A 178 -3.50 11.36 17.92
C ASN A 178 -3.73 12.82 17.48
N LYS A 179 -4.99 13.26 17.40
CA LYS A 179 -5.38 14.63 16.99
C LYS A 179 -4.80 15.01 15.62
N VAL A 180 -4.87 14.09 14.67
CA VAL A 180 -4.40 14.29 13.29
C VAL A 180 -5.60 14.31 12.32
N PRO A 181 -5.46 14.98 11.16
CA PRO A 181 -6.52 15.00 10.16
C PRO A 181 -6.79 13.63 9.58
N VAL A 182 -8.02 13.45 9.05
CA VAL A 182 -8.46 12.30 8.25
C VAL A 182 -8.75 12.77 6.84
N VAL A 183 -8.24 12.02 5.87
CA VAL A 183 -8.46 12.25 4.43
C VAL A 183 -9.03 10.99 3.79
#